data_72429d53cb2d817788431bf5898bbb65
#
_entry.id   72429d53cb2d817788431bf5898bbb65
#
_cell.length_a   1.000
_cell.length_b   1.000
_cell.length_c   1.000
_cell.angle_alpha   90.00
_cell.angle_beta   90.00
_cell.angle_gamma   90.00
#
_symmetry.space_group_name_H-M   'P 1'
#
loop_
_entity.id
_entity.type
_entity.pdbx_description
1 polymer ?
#
loop_
_entity_poly.entity_id
_entity_poly.type
_entity_poly.pdbx_seq_one_letter_code
_entity_poly.pdbx_strand_id
1 'polypeptide(L)'
;MEPFVFGVDLDGVCGDYTPAFRTVAARELGVREDDLPLERSWDFREWDLERAGGFERLHALAVSEDRIFATMPAIEGVTDALWRLSDAGIHIRVITHRLYVNWGHASAVADTVGWLDEHRIPYRDICFLGNKPDVGADAYIDDGPHNIVQLRAAGFNAITFDQPYNRDLDGPRVKNWVELEDLIMTMAADRLGAMQPQLPGVDAGSDRIDRHRSGDDA
;
A
#
# COMPACT_ATOMS: atom_id res chain seq x y z
N MET A 1 -12.02 7.15 -23.92
CA MET A 1 -10.60 7.34 -23.47
C MET A 1 -10.37 6.33 -22.37
N GLU A 2 -9.29 5.58 -22.41
CA GLU A 2 -8.97 4.64 -21.33
C GLU A 2 -8.60 5.42 -20.06
N PRO A 3 -9.06 4.98 -18.87
CA PRO A 3 -8.74 5.66 -17.63
C PRO A 3 -7.24 5.59 -17.33
N PHE A 4 -6.74 6.52 -16.53
CA PHE A 4 -5.40 6.40 -15.94
C PHE A 4 -5.45 5.32 -14.85
N VAL A 5 -4.62 4.29 -14.97
CA VAL A 5 -4.54 3.17 -14.01
C VAL A 5 -3.41 3.41 -13.03
N PHE A 6 -3.74 3.48 -11.75
CA PHE A 6 -2.78 3.63 -10.67
C PHE A 6 -2.65 2.33 -9.87
N GLY A 7 -1.48 1.70 -9.96
CA GLY A 7 -1.12 0.48 -9.24
C GLY A 7 -0.64 0.78 -7.83
N VAL A 8 -1.30 0.23 -6.82
CA VAL A 8 -1.07 0.54 -5.41
C VAL A 8 -0.69 -0.73 -4.66
N ASP A 9 0.49 -0.72 -4.02
CA ASP A 9 0.85 -1.75 -3.05
C ASP A 9 0.16 -1.52 -1.70
N LEU A 10 0.14 -2.55 -0.85
CA LEU A 10 -0.53 -2.49 0.45
C LEU A 10 0.45 -2.36 1.62
N ASP A 11 1.39 -3.29 1.77
CA ASP A 11 2.25 -3.39 2.96
C ASP A 11 3.36 -2.34 2.92
N GLY A 12 3.39 -1.42 3.89
CA GLY A 12 4.32 -0.28 3.91
C GLY A 12 3.92 0.90 3.03
N VAL A 13 2.78 0.82 2.32
CA VAL A 13 2.21 1.90 1.48
C VAL A 13 0.82 2.31 1.96
N CYS A 14 -0.11 1.36 2.07
CA CYS A 14 -1.47 1.60 2.60
C CYS A 14 -1.58 1.18 4.07
N GLY A 15 -1.07 0.00 4.41
CA GLY A 15 -1.03 -0.53 5.76
C GLY A 15 0.35 -0.38 6.40
N ASP A 16 0.39 0.03 7.65
CA ASP A 16 1.64 0.24 8.40
C ASP A 16 2.19 -1.09 8.93
N TYR A 17 2.83 -1.84 8.01
CA TYR A 17 3.30 -3.20 8.26
C TYR A 17 4.37 -3.27 9.36
N THR A 18 5.36 -2.38 9.37
CA THR A 18 6.50 -2.48 10.28
C THR A 18 6.10 -2.42 11.75
N PRO A 19 5.29 -1.46 12.24
CA PRO A 19 4.82 -1.44 13.61
C PRO A 19 3.93 -2.66 13.96
N ALA A 20 3.06 -3.07 13.05
CA ALA A 20 2.21 -4.23 13.29
C ALA A 20 3.02 -5.53 13.41
N PHE A 21 3.99 -5.76 12.54
CA PHE A 21 4.88 -6.92 12.61
C PHE A 21 5.83 -6.87 13.82
N ARG A 22 6.22 -5.66 14.26
CA ARG A 22 7.07 -5.42 15.44
C ARG A 22 6.45 -6.03 16.70
N THR A 23 5.15 -5.89 16.90
CA THR A 23 4.43 -6.48 18.04
C THR A 23 4.58 -8.00 18.07
N VAL A 24 4.42 -8.65 16.92
CA VAL A 24 4.59 -10.10 16.79
C VAL A 24 6.05 -10.52 17.04
N ALA A 25 6.98 -9.83 16.40
CA ALA A 25 8.41 -10.11 16.55
C ALA A 25 8.87 -9.95 18.01
N ALA A 26 8.46 -8.87 18.70
CA ALA A 26 8.80 -8.63 20.09
C ALA A 26 8.30 -9.75 21.02
N ARG A 27 7.06 -10.20 20.84
CA ARG A 27 6.48 -11.32 21.58
C ARG A 27 7.30 -12.61 21.37
N GLU A 28 7.58 -12.96 20.14
CA GLU A 28 8.30 -14.22 19.81
C GLU A 28 9.77 -14.19 20.23
N LEU A 29 10.40 -13.02 20.21
CA LEU A 29 11.77 -12.83 20.69
C LEU A 29 11.88 -12.71 22.21
N GLY A 30 10.76 -12.46 22.91
CA GLY A 30 10.72 -12.21 24.35
C GLY A 30 11.40 -10.90 24.75
N VAL A 31 11.27 -9.86 23.92
CA VAL A 31 11.82 -8.52 24.15
C VAL A 31 10.69 -7.48 24.15
N ARG A 32 11.00 -6.25 24.56
CA ARG A 32 10.03 -5.16 24.43
C ARG A 32 9.99 -4.65 22.98
N GLU A 33 8.85 -4.13 22.54
CA GLU A 33 8.75 -3.52 21.21
C GLU A 33 9.77 -2.40 21.03
N ASP A 34 10.02 -1.58 22.05
CA ASP A 34 11.00 -0.49 21.99
C ASP A 34 12.46 -0.95 21.79
N ASP A 35 12.74 -2.22 22.03
CA ASP A 35 14.06 -2.81 21.77
C ASP A 35 14.25 -3.14 20.27
N LEU A 36 13.18 -3.08 19.47
CA LEU A 36 13.17 -3.31 18.03
C LEU A 36 12.97 -1.98 17.28
N PRO A 37 14.01 -1.37 16.71
CA PRO A 37 13.89 -0.05 16.07
C PRO A 37 12.99 -0.07 14.84
N LEU A 38 12.22 1.00 14.63
CA LEU A 38 11.45 1.21 13.39
C LEU A 38 12.35 1.61 12.22
N GLU A 39 13.48 2.26 12.52
CA GLU A 39 14.57 2.48 11.55
C GLU A 39 15.30 1.16 11.34
N ARG A 40 14.96 0.46 10.28
CA ARG A 40 15.44 -0.89 9.99
C ARG A 40 15.84 -1.09 8.54
N SER A 41 16.68 -2.07 8.29
CA SER A 41 16.96 -2.59 6.94
C SER A 41 15.81 -3.45 6.40
N TRP A 42 15.78 -3.69 5.10
CA TRP A 42 14.77 -4.54 4.45
C TRP A 42 14.68 -5.94 5.06
N ASP A 43 15.82 -6.55 5.36
CA ASP A 43 15.94 -7.89 5.90
C ASP A 43 15.87 -7.96 7.44
N PHE A 44 15.45 -6.89 8.12
CA PHE A 44 15.28 -6.83 9.57
C PHE A 44 16.53 -7.20 10.39
N ARG A 45 17.74 -6.90 9.92
CA ARG A 45 19.01 -7.25 10.62
C ARG A 45 19.05 -6.72 12.05
N GLU A 46 18.44 -5.57 12.30
CA GLU A 46 18.41 -4.88 13.58
C GLU A 46 17.58 -5.65 14.63
N TRP A 47 16.71 -6.58 14.20
CA TRP A 47 15.79 -7.29 15.08
C TRP A 47 16.25 -8.70 15.44
N ASP A 48 17.31 -9.23 14.82
CA ASP A 48 17.85 -10.57 15.07
C ASP A 48 16.77 -11.67 15.07
N LEU A 49 15.94 -11.67 14.02
CA LEU A 49 14.77 -12.57 13.90
C LEU A 49 15.16 -14.06 13.89
N GLU A 50 16.41 -14.39 13.58
CA GLU A 50 16.93 -15.78 13.57
C GLU A 50 16.80 -16.45 14.94
N ARG A 51 16.86 -15.70 16.03
CA ARG A 51 16.63 -16.20 17.39
C ARG A 51 15.23 -16.78 17.60
N ALA A 52 14.26 -16.34 16.80
CA ALA A 52 12.88 -16.82 16.82
C ALA A 52 12.51 -17.61 15.55
N GLY A 53 13.50 -18.10 14.80
CA GLY A 53 13.31 -18.95 13.63
C GLY A 53 13.17 -18.20 12.30
N GLY A 54 13.57 -16.94 12.26
CA GLY A 54 13.67 -16.14 11.04
C GLY A 54 12.38 -15.46 10.59
N PHE A 55 12.54 -14.57 9.59
CA PHE A 55 11.43 -13.77 9.08
C PHE A 55 10.26 -14.62 8.55
N GLU A 56 10.54 -15.66 7.77
CA GLU A 56 9.47 -16.45 7.13
C GLU A 56 8.55 -17.10 8.17
N ARG A 57 9.13 -17.67 9.25
CA ARG A 57 8.33 -18.25 10.34
C ARG A 57 7.50 -17.21 11.05
N LEU A 58 8.10 -16.08 11.42
CA LEU A 58 7.42 -15.02 12.17
C LEU A 58 6.35 -14.35 11.33
N HIS A 59 6.60 -14.14 10.04
CA HIS A 59 5.60 -13.61 9.12
C HIS A 59 4.43 -14.60 8.95
N ALA A 60 4.70 -15.90 8.84
CA ALA A 60 3.64 -16.89 8.77
C ALA A 60 2.75 -16.89 10.03
N LEU A 61 3.35 -16.77 11.24
CA LEU A 61 2.60 -16.59 12.48
C LEU A 61 1.77 -15.30 12.48
N ALA A 62 2.39 -14.18 12.09
CA ALA A 62 1.71 -12.88 12.01
C ALA A 62 0.48 -12.91 11.11
N VAL A 63 0.57 -13.62 9.99
CA VAL A 63 -0.54 -13.74 9.03
C VAL A 63 -1.60 -14.73 9.52
N SER A 64 -1.21 -15.91 10.01
CA SER A 64 -2.15 -16.99 10.30
C SER A 64 -2.79 -16.88 11.69
N GLU A 65 -2.04 -16.45 12.70
CA GLU A 65 -2.49 -16.41 14.09
C GLU A 65 -2.88 -15.01 14.52
N ASP A 66 -2.03 -14.02 14.26
CA ASP A 66 -2.28 -12.62 14.63
C ASP A 66 -3.14 -11.86 13.61
N ARG A 67 -3.38 -12.45 12.44
CA ARG A 67 -4.22 -11.89 11.38
C ARG A 67 -3.78 -10.48 10.97
N ILE A 68 -2.46 -10.27 10.86
CA ILE A 68 -1.87 -8.94 10.61
C ILE A 68 -2.46 -8.24 9.37
N PHE A 69 -2.85 -9.00 8.35
CA PHE A 69 -3.49 -8.44 7.15
C PHE A 69 -4.89 -7.89 7.40
N ALA A 70 -5.55 -8.32 8.48
CA ALA A 70 -6.85 -7.77 8.89
C ALA A 70 -6.71 -6.66 9.94
N THR A 71 -5.59 -6.58 10.68
CA THR A 71 -5.51 -5.78 11.90
C THR A 71 -4.50 -4.64 11.85
N MET A 72 -3.59 -4.61 10.86
CA MET A 72 -2.60 -3.54 10.79
C MET A 72 -3.25 -2.17 10.59
N PRO A 73 -2.73 -1.11 11.21
CA PRO A 73 -3.27 0.23 11.03
C PRO A 73 -3.06 0.72 9.59
N ALA A 74 -4.01 1.52 9.09
CA ALA A 74 -3.83 2.23 7.83
C ALA A 74 -2.85 3.39 8.00
N ILE A 75 -2.02 3.64 6.97
CA ILE A 75 -1.14 4.81 6.94
C ILE A 75 -1.99 6.07 6.78
N GLU A 76 -1.65 7.10 7.54
CA GLU A 76 -2.38 8.37 7.58
C GLU A 76 -2.58 8.96 6.16
N GLY A 77 -3.82 9.35 5.88
CA GLY A 77 -4.20 10.01 4.63
C GLY A 77 -4.49 9.07 3.46
N VAL A 78 -4.23 7.76 3.56
CA VAL A 78 -4.41 6.81 2.45
C VAL A 78 -5.83 6.80 1.91
N THR A 79 -6.83 6.67 2.78
CA THR A 79 -8.24 6.57 2.38
C THR A 79 -8.70 7.83 1.66
N ASP A 80 -8.45 8.99 2.26
CA ASP A 80 -8.87 10.28 1.71
C ASP A 80 -8.22 10.57 0.35
N ALA A 81 -6.91 10.30 0.22
CA ALA A 81 -6.19 10.50 -1.04
C ALA A 81 -6.71 9.57 -2.14
N LEU A 82 -6.90 8.27 -1.84
CA LEU A 82 -7.42 7.32 -2.81
C LEU A 82 -8.85 7.65 -3.26
N TRP A 83 -9.70 8.16 -2.36
CA TRP A 83 -11.03 8.64 -2.75
C TRP A 83 -10.95 9.84 -3.68
N ARG A 84 -10.12 10.85 -3.39
CA ARG A 84 -9.95 12.00 -4.30
C ARG A 84 -9.43 11.58 -5.68
N LEU A 85 -8.45 10.66 -5.72
CA LEU A 85 -7.96 10.09 -6.97
C LEU A 85 -9.06 9.33 -7.73
N SER A 86 -9.84 8.50 -7.03
CA SER A 86 -10.96 7.75 -7.62
C SER A 86 -12.05 8.68 -8.16
N ASP A 87 -12.39 9.75 -7.42
CA ASP A 87 -13.36 10.75 -7.85
C ASP A 87 -12.87 11.58 -9.04
N ALA A 88 -11.58 11.77 -9.17
CA ALA A 88 -10.95 12.34 -10.36
C ALA A 88 -10.96 11.41 -11.58
N GLY A 89 -11.49 10.19 -11.45
CA GLY A 89 -11.61 9.22 -12.54
C GLY A 89 -10.38 8.33 -12.71
N ILE A 90 -9.45 8.32 -11.76
CA ILE A 90 -8.30 7.44 -11.75
C ILE A 90 -8.74 6.04 -11.31
N HIS A 91 -8.34 5.03 -12.06
CA HIS A 91 -8.64 3.64 -11.79
C HIS A 91 -7.63 3.10 -10.77
N ILE A 92 -8.04 2.94 -9.53
CA ILE A 92 -7.21 2.37 -8.45
C ILE A 92 -7.15 0.86 -8.61
N ARG A 93 -5.95 0.33 -8.77
CA ARG A 93 -5.65 -1.11 -8.86
C ARG A 93 -4.75 -1.52 -7.72
N VAL A 94 -5.26 -2.35 -6.81
CA VAL A 94 -4.43 -2.92 -5.74
C VAL A 94 -3.57 -4.04 -6.30
N ILE A 95 -2.26 -4.03 -6.01
CA ILE A 95 -1.30 -5.00 -6.53
C ILE A 95 -0.41 -5.47 -5.37
N THR A 96 -0.64 -6.68 -4.85
CA THR A 96 -0.01 -7.14 -3.62
C THR A 96 0.60 -8.53 -3.73
N HIS A 97 1.66 -8.80 -2.97
CA HIS A 97 2.33 -10.10 -2.83
C HIS A 97 1.74 -10.99 -1.72
N ARG A 98 0.65 -10.60 -1.07
CA ARG A 98 0.12 -11.27 0.14
C ARG A 98 -0.25 -12.75 -0.02
N LEU A 99 -0.31 -13.29 -1.25
CA LEU A 99 -0.44 -14.74 -1.46
C LEU A 99 0.89 -15.50 -1.44
N TYR A 100 1.99 -14.83 -1.26
CA TYR A 100 3.31 -15.47 -1.15
C TYR A 100 3.50 -16.21 0.19
N VAL A 101 2.59 -16.04 1.11
CA VAL A 101 2.57 -16.75 2.40
C VAL A 101 2.05 -18.16 2.17
N ASN A 102 2.89 -19.17 2.42
CA ASN A 102 2.55 -20.57 2.24
C ASN A 102 1.30 -20.95 3.06
N TRP A 103 0.38 -21.70 2.47
CA TRP A 103 -0.73 -22.44 3.12
C TRP A 103 -1.87 -21.62 3.73
N GLY A 104 -1.84 -20.28 3.69
CA GLY A 104 -2.87 -19.41 4.27
C GLY A 104 -3.64 -18.59 3.24
N HIS A 105 -3.71 -19.01 1.98
CA HIS A 105 -4.27 -18.19 0.89
C HIS A 105 -5.69 -17.71 1.16
N ALA A 106 -6.57 -18.59 1.62
CA ALA A 106 -7.97 -18.23 1.86
C ALA A 106 -8.10 -17.15 2.95
N SER A 107 -7.37 -17.29 4.07
CA SER A 107 -7.35 -16.29 5.14
C SER A 107 -6.65 -15.01 4.70
N ALA A 108 -5.51 -15.11 4.00
CA ALA A 108 -4.79 -13.94 3.50
C ALA A 108 -5.64 -13.08 2.54
N VAL A 109 -6.39 -13.72 1.63
CA VAL A 109 -7.33 -13.03 0.74
C VAL A 109 -8.48 -12.41 1.53
N ALA A 110 -9.14 -13.19 2.41
CA ALA A 110 -10.27 -12.71 3.20
C ALA A 110 -9.88 -11.54 4.10
N ASP A 111 -8.72 -11.62 4.77
CA ASP A 111 -8.20 -10.56 5.63
C ASP A 111 -7.84 -9.30 4.83
N THR A 112 -7.22 -9.49 3.66
CA THR A 112 -6.88 -8.35 2.80
C THR A 112 -8.12 -7.62 2.31
N VAL A 113 -9.13 -8.35 1.80
CA VAL A 113 -10.37 -7.73 1.33
C VAL A 113 -11.14 -7.12 2.49
N GLY A 114 -11.26 -7.82 3.63
CA GLY A 114 -11.91 -7.28 4.84
C GLY A 114 -11.25 -6.02 5.34
N TRP A 115 -9.90 -5.96 5.32
CA TRP A 115 -9.14 -4.76 5.68
C TRP A 115 -9.41 -3.58 4.73
N LEU A 116 -9.46 -3.83 3.43
CA LEU A 116 -9.79 -2.81 2.42
C LEU A 116 -11.21 -2.25 2.63
N ASP A 117 -12.17 -3.13 2.94
CA ASP A 117 -13.56 -2.75 3.22
C ASP A 117 -13.66 -1.96 4.53
N GLU A 118 -13.00 -2.40 5.62
CA GLU A 118 -13.00 -1.72 6.92
C GLU A 118 -12.42 -0.32 6.83
N HIS A 119 -11.30 -0.17 6.11
CA HIS A 119 -10.67 1.13 5.86
C HIS A 119 -11.28 1.89 4.68
N ARG A 120 -12.33 1.32 4.06
CA ARG A 120 -13.08 1.94 2.97
C ARG A 120 -12.16 2.42 1.83
N ILE A 121 -11.17 1.61 1.48
CA ILE A 121 -10.25 1.90 0.38
C ILE A 121 -10.98 1.71 -0.95
N PRO A 122 -11.11 2.75 -1.80
CA PRO A 122 -11.72 2.59 -3.10
C PRO A 122 -10.74 1.91 -4.05
N TYR A 123 -11.14 0.77 -4.62
CA TYR A 123 -10.40 0.11 -5.69
C TYR A 123 -11.36 -0.48 -6.73
N ARG A 124 -10.88 -0.65 -7.94
CA ARG A 124 -11.64 -1.26 -9.05
C ARG A 124 -11.31 -2.73 -9.21
N ASP A 125 -10.04 -3.07 -9.03
CA ASP A 125 -9.58 -4.45 -9.09
C ASP A 125 -8.41 -4.67 -8.11
N ILE A 126 -8.20 -5.94 -7.76
CA ILE A 126 -7.11 -6.40 -6.90
C ILE A 126 -6.38 -7.56 -7.57
N CYS A 127 -5.05 -7.47 -7.59
CA CYS A 127 -4.15 -8.46 -8.17
C CYS A 127 -3.25 -9.04 -7.07
N PHE A 128 -3.38 -10.33 -6.83
CA PHE A 128 -2.48 -11.09 -5.97
C PHE A 128 -1.46 -11.81 -6.86
N LEU A 129 -0.21 -11.39 -6.87
CA LEU A 129 0.82 -11.97 -7.75
C LEU A 129 2.24 -11.71 -7.25
N GLY A 130 3.20 -12.49 -7.78
CA GLY A 130 4.62 -12.38 -7.44
C GLY A 130 5.44 -11.45 -8.34
N ASN A 131 4.94 -11.07 -9.52
CA ASN A 131 5.67 -10.20 -10.47
C ASN A 131 4.81 -9.01 -10.87
N LYS A 132 5.00 -7.87 -10.22
CA LYS A 132 4.17 -6.66 -10.44
C LYS A 132 4.21 -6.10 -11.86
N PRO A 133 5.33 -6.17 -12.62
CA PRO A 133 5.36 -5.77 -14.02
C PRO A 133 4.35 -6.48 -14.94
N ASP A 134 3.87 -7.68 -14.58
CA ASP A 134 2.89 -8.43 -15.39
C ASP A 134 1.50 -7.80 -15.40
N VAL A 135 1.24 -6.84 -14.50
CA VAL A 135 -0.08 -6.23 -14.30
C VAL A 135 -0.12 -4.93 -15.04
N GLY A 136 -0.04 -4.38 -15.85
CA GLY A 136 -0.11 -3.05 -16.49
C GLY A 136 -0.80 -1.98 -15.63
N ALA A 137 -0.07 -0.92 -15.34
CA ALA A 137 -0.57 0.34 -14.80
C ALA A 137 0.24 1.52 -15.37
N ASP A 138 -0.31 2.73 -15.28
CA ASP A 138 0.36 3.92 -15.80
C ASP A 138 1.38 4.47 -14.84
N ALA A 139 1.10 4.30 -13.54
CA ALA A 139 2.03 4.58 -12.46
C ALA A 139 1.85 3.53 -11.36
N TYR A 140 2.91 3.29 -10.60
CA TYR A 140 2.93 2.40 -9.45
C TYR A 140 3.45 3.14 -8.23
N ILE A 141 2.89 2.83 -7.06
CA ILE A 141 3.46 3.15 -5.76
C ILE A 141 3.83 1.86 -5.04
N ASP A 142 5.03 1.79 -4.52
CA ASP A 142 5.56 0.62 -3.81
C ASP A 142 6.64 1.07 -2.81
N ASP A 143 6.87 0.31 -1.76
CA ASP A 143 7.94 0.55 -0.80
C ASP A 143 9.10 -0.44 -0.95
N GLY A 144 8.84 -1.61 -1.54
CA GLY A 144 9.78 -2.72 -1.68
C GLY A 144 10.90 -2.41 -2.67
N PRO A 145 12.19 -2.40 -2.23
CA PRO A 145 13.31 -2.03 -3.12
C PRO A 145 13.38 -2.87 -4.41
N HIS A 146 13.17 -4.17 -4.31
CA HIS A 146 13.23 -5.06 -5.47
C HIS A 146 12.06 -4.84 -6.44
N ASN A 147 10.85 -4.54 -5.94
CA ASN A 147 9.69 -4.21 -6.77
C ASN A 147 9.93 -2.94 -7.57
N ILE A 148 10.40 -1.88 -6.90
CA ILE A 148 10.72 -0.60 -7.54
C ILE A 148 11.77 -0.78 -8.64
N VAL A 149 12.84 -1.53 -8.36
CA VAL A 149 13.89 -1.79 -9.35
C VAL A 149 13.33 -2.57 -10.55
N GLN A 150 12.53 -3.60 -10.32
CA GLN A 150 11.91 -4.40 -11.38
C GLN A 150 10.94 -3.59 -12.23
N LEU A 151 10.07 -2.81 -11.62
CA LEU A 151 9.10 -1.96 -12.32
C LEU A 151 9.80 -0.92 -13.18
N ARG A 152 10.84 -0.25 -12.67
CA ARG A 152 11.63 0.73 -13.42
C ARG A 152 12.42 0.08 -14.55
N ALA A 153 13.00 -1.10 -14.32
CA ALA A 153 13.70 -1.86 -15.36
C ALA A 153 12.75 -2.30 -16.49
N ALA A 154 11.48 -2.55 -16.18
CA ALA A 154 10.44 -2.84 -17.16
C ALA A 154 9.87 -1.58 -17.85
N GLY A 155 10.35 -0.37 -17.51
CA GLY A 155 9.94 0.88 -18.14
C GLY A 155 8.69 1.54 -17.55
N PHE A 156 8.22 1.08 -16.38
CA PHE A 156 7.06 1.66 -15.71
C PHE A 156 7.43 2.88 -14.83
N ASN A 157 6.46 3.77 -14.64
CA ASN A 157 6.55 4.88 -13.70
C ASN A 157 6.36 4.36 -12.28
N ALA A 158 7.44 3.91 -11.64
CA ALA A 158 7.40 3.41 -10.27
C ALA A 158 7.91 4.47 -9.29
N ILE A 159 7.02 4.88 -8.39
CA ILE A 159 7.24 5.87 -7.34
C ILE A 159 7.57 5.10 -6.04
N THR A 160 8.61 5.52 -5.33
CA THR A 160 8.97 4.94 -4.04
C THR A 160 8.18 5.64 -2.93
N PHE A 161 7.44 4.89 -2.12
CA PHE A 161 6.91 5.38 -0.85
C PHE A 161 8.04 5.32 0.19
N ASP A 162 8.38 6.45 0.81
CA ASP A 162 9.56 6.56 1.68
C ASP A 162 9.45 5.68 2.92
N GLN A 163 10.40 4.76 3.03
CA GLN A 163 10.57 3.90 4.19
C GLN A 163 12.06 3.84 4.55
N PRO A 164 12.43 3.55 5.81
CA PRO A 164 13.84 3.48 6.23
C PRO A 164 14.71 2.59 5.35
N TYR A 165 14.17 1.47 4.92
CA TYR A 165 14.88 0.42 4.17
C TYR A 165 15.00 0.66 2.65
N ASN A 166 14.46 1.74 2.13
CA ASN A 166 14.50 2.04 0.70
C ASN A 166 15.14 3.38 0.35
N ARG A 167 15.74 4.07 1.33
CA ARG A 167 16.30 5.43 1.15
C ARG A 167 17.45 5.49 0.17
N ASP A 168 18.13 4.37 -0.08
CA ASP A 168 19.23 4.28 -1.05
C ASP A 168 18.77 4.19 -2.50
N LEU A 169 17.45 4.07 -2.74
CA LEU A 169 16.91 4.04 -4.09
C LEU A 169 16.81 5.44 -4.68
N ASP A 170 17.39 5.62 -5.87
CA ASP A 170 17.21 6.83 -6.68
C ASP A 170 15.79 6.90 -7.28
N GLY A 171 15.46 8.07 -7.85
CA GLY A 171 14.27 8.31 -8.67
C GLY A 171 13.07 8.85 -7.92
N PRO A 172 11.86 8.84 -8.52
CA PRO A 172 10.67 9.44 -7.93
C PRO A 172 10.35 8.84 -6.57
N ARG A 173 10.11 9.72 -5.56
CA ARG A 173 9.84 9.36 -4.18
C ARG A 173 8.84 10.32 -3.57
N VAL A 174 8.00 9.79 -2.69
CA VAL A 174 7.07 10.56 -1.86
C VAL A 174 7.16 10.10 -0.41
N LYS A 175 6.84 10.99 0.54
CA LYS A 175 6.92 10.70 1.98
C LYS A 175 5.56 10.44 2.62
N ASN A 176 4.50 10.83 1.95
CA ASN A 176 3.14 10.75 2.47
C ASN A 176 2.12 10.74 1.32
N TRP A 177 0.87 10.49 1.68
CA TRP A 177 -0.23 10.39 0.73
C TRP A 177 -0.63 11.73 0.09
N VAL A 178 -0.33 12.87 0.72
CA VAL A 178 -0.60 14.20 0.13
C VAL A 178 0.34 14.44 -1.05
N GLU A 179 1.65 14.21 -0.86
CA GLU A 179 2.64 14.33 -1.95
C GLU A 179 2.34 13.35 -3.10
N LEU A 180 1.89 12.13 -2.76
CA LEU A 180 1.56 11.11 -3.75
C LEU A 180 0.34 11.50 -4.57
N GLU A 181 -0.70 11.99 -3.94
CA GLU A 181 -1.93 12.45 -4.60
C GLU A 181 -1.61 13.55 -5.63
N ASP A 182 -0.88 14.58 -5.22
CA ASP A 182 -0.48 15.69 -6.12
C ASP A 182 0.31 15.18 -7.33
N LEU A 183 1.24 14.25 -7.10
CA LEU A 183 2.05 13.66 -8.16
C LEU A 183 1.20 12.84 -9.14
N ILE A 184 0.31 11.98 -8.64
CA ILE A 184 -0.55 11.14 -9.49
C ILE A 184 -1.56 12.00 -10.28
N MET A 185 -2.14 13.03 -9.65
CA MET A 185 -3.02 13.97 -10.34
C MET A 185 -2.30 14.67 -11.50
N THR A 186 -1.04 15.08 -11.29
CA THR A 186 -0.22 15.70 -12.33
C THR A 186 0.05 14.71 -13.48
N MET A 187 0.47 13.48 -13.17
CA MET A 187 0.75 12.45 -14.19
C MET A 187 -0.51 12.08 -14.98
N ALA A 188 -1.67 11.99 -14.32
CA ALA A 188 -2.93 11.71 -14.97
C ALA A 188 -3.36 12.86 -15.90
N ALA A 189 -3.18 14.12 -15.48
CA ALA A 189 -3.47 15.30 -16.30
C ALA A 189 -2.57 15.36 -17.54
N ASP A 190 -1.28 15.06 -17.40
CA ASP A 190 -0.33 15.04 -18.52
C ASP A 190 -0.68 13.96 -19.56
N ARG A 191 -1.12 12.78 -19.12
CA ARG A 191 -1.51 11.69 -20.02
C ARG A 191 -2.86 11.90 -20.69
N LEU A 192 -3.87 12.36 -19.94
CA LEU A 192 -5.24 12.47 -20.42
C LEU A 192 -5.55 13.83 -21.08
N GLY A 193 -4.60 14.75 -21.09
CA GLY A 193 -4.83 16.16 -21.32
C GLY A 193 -5.45 16.83 -20.10
N ALA A 194 -5.52 18.15 -20.07
CA ALA A 194 -6.09 18.87 -18.94
C ALA A 194 -7.43 18.25 -18.55
N MET A 195 -7.49 17.65 -17.36
CA MET A 195 -8.74 17.09 -16.82
C MET A 195 -9.79 18.20 -16.90
N GLN A 196 -10.93 17.91 -17.52
CA GLN A 196 -11.98 18.93 -17.62
C GLN A 196 -12.37 19.32 -16.19
N PRO A 197 -12.36 20.61 -15.86
CA PRO A 197 -12.87 21.04 -14.57
C PRO A 197 -14.30 20.51 -14.44
N GLN A 198 -14.60 19.91 -13.31
CA GLN A 198 -15.95 19.48 -12.99
C GLN A 198 -16.92 20.63 -13.18
N LEU A 199 -18.17 20.32 -13.55
CA LEU A 199 -19.20 21.33 -13.76
C LEU A 199 -19.26 22.32 -12.59
N PRO A 200 -19.34 23.64 -12.85
CA PRO A 200 -19.40 24.63 -11.78
C PRO A 200 -20.54 24.30 -10.80
N GLY A 201 -20.23 24.19 -9.51
CA GLY A 201 -21.20 23.88 -8.45
C GLY A 201 -21.28 22.41 -8.02
N VAL A 202 -20.47 21.53 -8.60
CA VAL A 202 -20.32 20.14 -8.13
C VAL A 202 -18.93 19.99 -7.51
N ASP A 203 -18.86 20.18 -6.21
CA ASP A 203 -17.68 19.82 -5.42
C ASP A 203 -17.80 18.31 -5.08
N ALA A 204 -17.61 17.49 -6.11
CA ALA A 204 -17.93 16.07 -6.03
C ALA A 204 -16.97 15.28 -5.10
N GLY A 205 -15.77 15.79 -4.88
CA GLY A 205 -14.77 15.12 -4.05
C GLY A 205 -15.08 15.20 -2.56
N SER A 206 -15.33 16.40 -2.04
CA SER A 206 -15.59 16.62 -0.62
C SER A 206 -16.88 15.95 -0.14
N ASP A 207 -17.96 16.09 -0.90
CA ASP A 207 -19.26 15.51 -0.52
C ASP A 207 -19.25 13.98 -0.47
N ARG A 208 -18.47 13.33 -1.33
CA ARG A 208 -18.34 11.87 -1.33
C ARG A 208 -17.48 11.36 -0.17
N ILE A 209 -16.37 12.04 0.11
CA ILE A 209 -15.52 11.73 1.25
C ILE A 209 -16.26 11.95 2.56
N ASP A 210 -16.99 13.04 2.68
CA ASP A 210 -17.76 13.35 3.89
C ASP A 210 -18.89 12.35 4.12
N ARG A 211 -19.63 11.95 3.11
CA ARG A 211 -20.63 10.87 3.18
C ARG A 211 -20.00 9.55 3.55
N HIS A 212 -18.83 9.24 2.96
CA HIS A 212 -18.08 8.03 3.26
C HIS A 212 -17.61 8.00 4.72
N ARG A 213 -17.13 9.12 5.27
CA ARG A 213 -16.76 9.24 6.69
C ARG A 213 -17.97 9.17 7.62
N SER A 214 -19.12 9.71 7.21
CA SER A 214 -20.35 9.67 8.02
C SER A 214 -21.04 8.31 8.05
N GLY A 215 -20.71 7.41 7.14
CA GLY A 215 -21.35 6.10 7.04
C GLY A 215 -22.75 6.13 6.41
N ASP A 216 -23.13 7.23 5.74
CA ASP A 216 -24.46 7.45 5.17
C ASP A 216 -24.66 6.78 3.78
N ASP A 217 -23.67 6.02 3.30
CA ASP A 217 -23.81 5.19 2.10
C ASP A 217 -24.46 3.84 2.50
N ALA A 218 -25.77 3.82 2.65
CA ALA A 218 -26.58 2.60 2.80
C ALA A 218 -27.34 2.30 1.50
#